data_a368f9ca8f034368dec804d1ad64ab83
#
_entry.id   a368f9ca8f034368dec804d1ad64ab83
#
_cell.length_a   1.000
_cell.length_b   1.000
_cell.length_c   1.000
_cell.angle_alpha   90.00
_cell.angle_beta   90.00
_cell.angle_gamma   90.00
#
_symmetry.space_group_name_H-M   'P 1'
#
loop_
_entity.id
_entity.type
_entity.pdbx_description
1 polymer ?
#
loop_
_entity_poly.entity_id
_entity_poly.type
_entity_poly.pdbx_seq_one_letter_code
_entity_poly.pdbx_strand_id
1 'polypeptide(L)'
;MLDVVRNYYPVDSIYRILDIMAYHKLNVLHFHLSDDEAWRLEIPGLPQLTDIGSKRGYTVDESECLLPMYCGGWDSNAPTTANGYITREKYIELLRYAGARHIRVIPEIDMPGHMRACKKAMGNLLTDSAFDARVYKSAQNYTDNVIDVTKPYAIEFIDHVVTEIVKMHEEAGHPLTIFNIGGDEVPKGALTKEEHQAFIDEVLAILNRYNLQPMGWEEIDHFCKPESGAICYAWLNSESKPMQLAEAGYQVVIATASHLYFDFAYCNHHEEKGLSWGGYTDEYRSFDWEPAQHPNIIGMNAQLWSEVIRSFAQVEWQIYPKIYGLAERAWNNRSRLTKSEYNYLVYEEFLPQLAASGRNFHIQQPGIKVEDGKVVMNKVMQGGEILYCFTNGDWAKYDNPIELPTDTKIVKAKIQYLGKESNTTWLWIDNKYQINSNSQEKNIGATF
;
A
#
# COMPACT_ATOMS: atom_id res chain seq x y z
N MET A 1 4.63 -1.07 -5.11
CA MET A 1 5.29 -0.33 -4.01
C MET A 1 5.12 -1.13 -2.71
N LEU A 2 6.10 -1.05 -1.82
CA LEU A 2 6.04 -1.68 -0.49
C LEU A 2 6.41 -0.64 0.57
N ASP A 3 5.49 -0.37 1.48
CA ASP A 3 5.71 0.40 2.69
C ASP A 3 6.26 -0.53 3.79
N VAL A 4 7.48 -0.27 4.25
CA VAL A 4 8.10 -0.95 5.40
C VAL A 4 8.20 -0.02 6.61
N VAL A 5 7.60 1.17 6.50
CA VAL A 5 7.70 2.23 7.51
C VAL A 5 6.63 2.06 8.59
N ARG A 6 5.35 2.08 8.19
CA ARG A 6 4.25 2.00 9.16
C ARG A 6 4.28 0.67 9.89
N ASN A 7 4.61 -0.42 9.18
CA ASN A 7 4.95 -1.70 9.76
C ASN A 7 6.21 -2.27 9.10
N TYR A 8 7.21 -2.60 9.91
CA TYR A 8 8.48 -3.17 9.46
C TYR A 8 8.32 -4.66 9.13
N TYR A 9 8.89 -5.07 8.03
CA TYR A 9 9.01 -6.48 7.66
C TYR A 9 10.48 -6.90 7.64
N PRO A 10 10.85 -8.02 8.27
CA PRO A 10 12.20 -8.57 8.16
C PRO A 10 12.60 -8.81 6.70
N VAL A 11 13.88 -8.69 6.41
CA VAL A 11 14.41 -8.80 5.03
C VAL A 11 14.01 -10.12 4.35
N ASP A 12 13.90 -11.21 5.09
CA ASP A 12 13.40 -12.49 4.57
C ASP A 12 11.96 -12.41 4.02
N SER A 13 11.14 -11.57 4.61
CA SER A 13 9.79 -11.27 4.09
C SER A 13 9.86 -10.47 2.79
N ILE A 14 10.81 -9.56 2.67
CA ILE A 14 11.01 -8.77 1.45
C ILE A 14 11.53 -9.66 0.32
N TYR A 15 12.42 -10.61 0.59
CA TYR A 15 12.81 -11.62 -0.40
C TYR A 15 11.62 -12.41 -0.94
N ARG A 16 10.69 -12.78 -0.06
CA ARG A 16 9.45 -13.46 -0.51
C ARG A 16 8.57 -12.58 -1.38
N ILE A 17 8.54 -11.27 -1.13
CA ILE A 17 7.83 -10.31 -2.02
C ILE A 17 8.53 -10.24 -3.37
N LEU A 18 9.86 -10.18 -3.42
CA LEU A 18 10.62 -10.19 -4.66
C LEU A 18 10.38 -11.50 -5.45
N ASP A 19 10.24 -12.64 -4.78
CA ASP A 19 9.86 -13.91 -5.42
C ASP A 19 8.44 -13.85 -6.00
N ILE A 20 7.48 -13.27 -5.27
CA ILE A 20 6.12 -13.03 -5.76
C ILE A 20 6.15 -12.13 -7.00
N MET A 21 6.89 -11.03 -6.95
CA MET A 21 7.04 -10.10 -8.08
C MET A 21 7.65 -10.79 -9.30
N ALA A 22 8.73 -11.56 -9.11
CA ALA A 22 9.38 -12.30 -10.19
C ALA A 22 8.44 -13.33 -10.84
N TYR A 23 7.65 -14.05 -10.04
CA TYR A 23 6.67 -15.01 -10.54
C TYR A 23 5.62 -14.34 -11.42
N HIS A 24 5.16 -13.15 -11.05
CA HIS A 24 4.20 -12.35 -11.82
C HIS A 24 4.85 -11.43 -12.87
N LYS A 25 6.18 -11.53 -13.08
CA LYS A 25 6.97 -10.71 -14.01
C LYS A 25 6.85 -9.20 -13.73
N LEU A 26 6.65 -8.82 -12.47
CA LEU A 26 6.74 -7.44 -12.03
C LEU A 26 8.21 -7.08 -11.84
N ASN A 27 8.67 -6.00 -12.48
CA ASN A 27 10.09 -5.72 -12.69
C ASN A 27 10.62 -4.50 -11.93
N VAL A 28 9.79 -3.84 -11.13
CA VAL A 28 10.18 -2.67 -10.33
C VAL A 28 9.59 -2.79 -8.92
N LEU A 29 10.46 -2.74 -7.91
CA LEU A 29 10.08 -2.53 -6.51
C LEU A 29 10.28 -1.05 -6.18
N HIS A 30 9.21 -0.30 -6.01
CA HIS A 30 9.23 1.01 -5.36
C HIS A 30 9.23 0.76 -3.85
N PHE A 31 10.25 1.24 -3.16
CA PHE A 31 10.57 0.86 -1.80
C PHE A 31 10.52 2.08 -0.88
N HIS A 32 9.43 2.20 -0.13
CA HIS A 32 9.14 3.29 0.79
C HIS A 32 9.85 3.07 2.12
N LEU A 33 10.92 3.83 2.36
CA LEU A 33 11.92 3.59 3.42
C LEU A 33 11.85 4.58 4.57
N SER A 34 11.17 5.71 4.41
CA SER A 34 11.01 6.73 5.45
C SER A 34 9.64 7.38 5.35
N ASP A 35 9.07 7.74 6.51
CA ASP A 35 7.83 8.46 6.65
C ASP A 35 7.70 9.03 8.08
N ASP A 36 6.53 9.51 8.45
CA ASP A 36 6.24 10.08 9.76
C ASP A 36 6.43 9.09 10.92
N GLU A 37 6.16 7.80 10.68
CA GLU A 37 6.13 6.77 11.71
C GLU A 37 7.46 6.04 11.91
N ALA A 38 8.37 6.09 10.94
CA ALA A 38 9.72 5.57 11.12
C ALA A 38 10.68 5.92 9.98
N TRP A 39 11.96 5.64 10.25
CA TRP A 39 13.04 5.55 9.29
C TRP A 39 13.57 4.11 9.23
N ARG A 40 13.67 3.49 8.04
CA ARG A 40 13.90 2.05 7.92
C ARG A 40 15.20 1.62 7.23
N LEU A 41 16.08 2.54 6.91
CA LEU A 41 17.35 2.22 6.26
C LEU A 41 18.52 2.80 7.08
N GLU A 42 19.51 1.97 7.39
CA GLU A 42 20.75 2.45 7.98
C GLU A 42 21.53 3.32 6.99
N ILE A 43 21.85 4.53 7.41
CA ILE A 43 22.68 5.47 6.66
C ILE A 43 24.01 5.69 7.43
N PRO A 44 25.15 5.29 6.87
CA PRO A 44 26.45 5.52 7.50
C PRO A 44 26.64 6.99 7.87
N GLY A 45 27.10 7.24 9.10
CA GLY A 45 27.29 8.60 9.62
C GLY A 45 26.06 9.24 10.25
N LEU A 46 24.87 8.63 10.14
CA LEU A 46 23.61 9.12 10.71
C LEU A 46 22.90 8.06 11.60
N PRO A 47 23.57 7.57 12.67
CA PRO A 47 23.03 6.48 13.49
C PRO A 47 21.69 6.84 14.16
N GLN A 48 21.43 8.12 14.41
CA GLN A 48 20.20 8.59 15.06
C GLN A 48 18.95 8.19 14.25
N LEU A 49 19.06 8.10 12.93
CA LEU A 49 17.96 7.71 12.05
C LEU A 49 17.44 6.30 12.40
N THR A 50 18.33 5.39 12.79
CA THR A 50 17.95 4.03 13.19
C THR A 50 17.86 3.86 14.71
N ASP A 51 18.68 4.55 15.48
CA ASP A 51 18.68 4.44 16.95
C ASP A 51 17.41 5.00 17.58
N ILE A 52 16.86 6.06 17.00
CA ILE A 52 15.62 6.74 17.42
C ILE A 52 14.51 6.52 16.39
N GLY A 53 14.77 6.90 15.15
CA GLY A 53 13.75 6.95 14.09
C GLY A 53 13.20 5.59 13.67
N SER A 54 13.86 4.46 13.98
CA SER A 54 13.35 3.13 13.68
C SER A 54 12.54 2.47 14.80
N LYS A 55 12.35 3.17 15.91
CA LYS A 55 11.74 2.63 17.14
C LYS A 55 10.46 3.39 17.51
N ARG A 56 9.47 2.66 17.98
CA ARG A 56 8.23 3.23 18.52
C ARG A 56 7.95 2.67 19.91
N GLY A 57 7.60 3.56 20.83
CA GLY A 57 7.27 3.21 22.21
C GLY A 57 6.59 4.37 22.92
N TYR A 58 6.04 4.13 24.11
CA TYR A 58 5.54 5.22 24.92
C TYR A 58 6.72 6.03 25.47
N THR A 59 6.74 7.30 25.14
CA THR A 59 7.78 8.27 25.49
C THR A 59 7.12 9.60 25.86
N VAL A 60 7.84 10.43 26.60
CA VAL A 60 7.35 11.76 26.99
C VAL A 60 7.70 12.83 25.96
N ASP A 61 8.86 12.70 25.33
CA ASP A 61 9.46 13.76 24.52
C ASP A 61 10.01 13.26 23.16
N GLU A 62 9.85 11.98 22.88
CA GLU A 62 10.35 11.32 21.66
C GLU A 62 11.88 11.42 21.46
N SER A 63 12.64 11.57 22.53
CA SER A 63 14.10 11.68 22.47
C SER A 63 14.82 10.35 22.21
N GLU A 64 14.17 9.20 22.50
CA GLU A 64 14.75 7.85 22.37
C GLU A 64 13.98 6.96 21.39
N CYS A 65 12.72 7.28 21.13
CA CYS A 65 11.85 6.59 20.20
C CYS A 65 10.64 7.45 19.85
N LEU A 66 9.93 7.12 18.79
CA LEU A 66 8.71 7.80 18.37
C LEU A 66 7.49 7.28 19.13
N LEU A 67 6.47 8.10 19.29
CA LEU A 67 5.17 7.65 19.81
C LEU A 67 4.51 6.68 18.81
N PRO A 68 3.84 5.62 19.30
CA PRO A 68 3.14 4.68 18.43
C PRO A 68 1.89 5.32 17.81
N MET A 69 1.74 5.26 16.49
CA MET A 69 0.55 5.76 15.78
C MET A 69 -0.37 4.61 15.36
N TYR A 70 0.14 3.66 14.58
CA TYR A 70 -0.70 2.62 13.98
C TYR A 70 -0.65 1.27 14.69
N CYS A 71 0.48 0.89 15.26
CA CYS A 71 0.58 -0.33 16.04
C CYS A 71 1.89 -0.44 16.80
N GLY A 72 1.89 -1.40 17.71
CA GLY A 72 3.05 -1.83 18.48
C GLY A 72 3.50 -0.81 19.50
N GLY A 73 4.51 -1.18 20.26
CA GLY A 73 5.35 -0.23 20.88
C GLY A 73 4.93 0.38 22.20
N TRP A 74 4.46 -0.41 23.16
CA TRP A 74 4.65 0.02 24.55
C TRP A 74 6.14 0.06 24.91
N ASP A 75 6.93 -0.81 24.28
CA ASP A 75 8.36 -0.97 24.45
C ASP A 75 9.08 -0.83 23.12
N SER A 76 9.92 0.19 23.02
CA SER A 76 10.72 0.49 21.83
C SER A 76 11.77 -0.59 21.49
N ASN A 77 12.00 -1.54 22.39
CA ASN A 77 12.90 -2.68 22.17
C ASN A 77 12.14 -4.00 21.91
N ALA A 78 10.81 -4.00 21.99
CA ALA A 78 10.04 -5.21 21.73
C ALA A 78 10.15 -5.65 20.26
N PRO A 79 10.24 -6.97 19.98
CA PRO A 79 10.30 -7.51 18.62
C PRO A 79 8.93 -7.47 17.94
N THR A 80 8.44 -6.27 17.65
CA THR A 80 7.17 -6.00 16.97
C THR A 80 7.42 -5.38 15.60
N THR A 81 6.40 -5.32 14.78
CA THR A 81 6.48 -4.62 13.46
C THR A 81 6.60 -3.10 13.60
N ALA A 82 6.49 -2.56 14.82
CA ALA A 82 6.77 -1.15 15.09
C ALA A 82 8.27 -0.82 15.00
N ASN A 83 9.12 -1.79 15.32
CA ASN A 83 10.56 -1.62 15.51
C ASN A 83 11.35 -2.39 14.46
N GLY A 84 12.48 -1.82 14.04
CA GLY A 84 13.41 -2.46 13.14
C GLY A 84 13.80 -1.58 11.95
N TYR A 85 14.89 -1.95 11.32
CA TYR A 85 15.42 -1.30 10.13
C TYR A 85 16.24 -2.29 9.30
N ILE A 86 16.54 -1.91 8.08
CA ILE A 86 17.38 -2.66 7.16
C ILE A 86 18.81 -2.13 7.31
N THR A 87 19.75 -2.99 7.71
CA THR A 87 21.15 -2.58 7.76
C THR A 87 21.70 -2.32 6.35
N ARG A 88 22.77 -1.55 6.25
CA ARG A 88 23.46 -1.27 5.00
C ARG A 88 23.78 -2.55 4.24
N GLU A 89 24.38 -3.53 4.92
CA GLU A 89 24.74 -4.82 4.33
C GLU A 89 23.53 -5.59 3.81
N LYS A 90 22.44 -5.60 4.60
CA LYS A 90 21.19 -6.26 4.20
C LYS A 90 20.51 -5.58 3.02
N TYR A 91 20.61 -4.27 2.93
CA TYR A 91 20.11 -3.54 1.77
C TYR A 91 20.91 -3.90 0.49
N ILE A 92 22.23 -3.96 0.57
CA ILE A 92 23.09 -4.39 -0.54
C ILE A 92 22.78 -5.84 -0.97
N GLU A 93 22.60 -6.76 0.00
CA GLU A 93 22.18 -8.13 -0.28
C GLU A 93 20.81 -8.18 -0.99
N LEU A 94 19.86 -7.34 -0.54
CA LEU A 94 18.54 -7.21 -1.14
C LEU A 94 18.60 -6.72 -2.59
N LEU A 95 19.42 -5.73 -2.87
CA LEU A 95 19.65 -5.22 -4.23
C LEU A 95 20.19 -6.32 -5.16
N ARG A 96 21.16 -7.12 -4.70
CA ARG A 96 21.71 -8.27 -5.44
C ARG A 96 20.63 -9.33 -5.69
N TYR A 97 19.80 -9.60 -4.67
CA TYR A 97 18.72 -10.56 -4.76
C TYR A 97 17.64 -10.14 -5.76
N ALA A 98 17.26 -8.85 -5.74
CA ALA A 98 16.33 -8.26 -6.69
C ALA A 98 16.89 -8.27 -8.12
N GLY A 99 18.15 -7.86 -8.28
CA GLY A 99 18.85 -7.84 -9.58
C GLY A 99 18.93 -9.23 -10.23
N ALA A 100 19.19 -10.29 -9.46
CA ALA A 100 19.17 -11.67 -9.94
C ALA A 100 17.77 -12.12 -10.45
N ARG A 101 16.71 -11.37 -10.13
CA ARG A 101 15.32 -11.55 -10.60
C ARG A 101 14.89 -10.53 -11.63
N HIS A 102 15.82 -9.74 -12.14
CA HIS A 102 15.53 -8.63 -13.06
C HIS A 102 14.56 -7.59 -12.48
N ILE A 103 14.56 -7.41 -11.16
CA ILE A 103 13.75 -6.42 -10.46
C ILE A 103 14.66 -5.24 -10.11
N ARG A 104 14.29 -4.06 -10.61
CA ARG A 104 14.88 -2.79 -10.21
C ARG A 104 14.29 -2.36 -8.87
N VAL A 105 15.13 -1.92 -7.94
CA VAL A 105 14.69 -1.30 -6.70
C VAL A 105 14.81 0.22 -6.85
N ILE A 106 13.72 0.93 -6.60
CA ILE A 106 13.66 2.40 -6.55
C ILE A 106 13.43 2.78 -5.10
N PRO A 107 14.45 3.29 -4.39
CA PRO A 107 14.29 3.78 -3.03
C PRO A 107 13.47 5.07 -3.03
N GLU A 108 12.61 5.21 -2.04
CA GLU A 108 11.92 6.46 -1.73
C GLU A 108 12.33 6.97 -0.35
N ILE A 109 12.72 8.23 -0.32
CA ILE A 109 12.83 9.04 0.89
C ILE A 109 11.91 10.22 0.66
N ASP A 110 10.77 10.20 1.29
CA ASP A 110 9.76 11.24 1.13
C ASP A 110 10.21 12.56 1.72
N MET A 111 9.95 13.68 1.02
CA MET A 111 10.38 15.01 1.41
C MET A 111 9.61 16.11 0.65
N PRO A 112 9.42 17.30 1.23
CA PRO A 112 9.80 17.73 2.59
C PRO A 112 8.74 17.41 3.64
N GLY A 113 7.58 16.88 3.24
CA GLY A 113 6.56 16.27 4.09
C GLY A 113 6.92 14.84 4.46
N HIS A 114 6.08 14.17 5.27
CA HIS A 114 6.31 12.79 5.71
C HIS A 114 7.70 12.53 6.31
N MET A 115 8.30 13.56 6.91
CA MET A 115 9.67 13.52 7.45
C MET A 115 9.72 13.56 8.98
N ARG A 116 8.62 13.27 9.66
CA ARG A 116 8.55 13.37 11.12
C ARG A 116 9.60 12.49 11.81
N ALA A 117 9.77 11.25 11.38
CA ALA A 117 10.71 10.34 12.00
C ALA A 117 12.15 10.86 11.94
N CYS A 118 12.61 11.33 10.80
CA CYS A 118 13.97 11.90 10.69
C CYS A 118 14.08 13.25 11.40
N LYS A 119 13.04 14.09 11.37
CA LYS A 119 12.98 15.35 12.10
C LYS A 119 13.16 15.12 13.62
N LYS A 120 12.45 14.14 14.18
CA LYS A 120 12.62 13.75 15.62
C LYS A 120 14.00 13.18 15.90
N ALA A 121 14.51 12.30 15.03
CA ALA A 121 15.82 11.70 15.19
C ALA A 121 16.97 12.70 15.11
N MET A 122 16.88 13.69 14.22
CA MET A 122 17.92 14.70 13.97
C MET A 122 17.76 15.99 14.80
N GLY A 123 16.57 16.20 15.37
CA GLY A 123 16.27 17.31 16.26
C GLY A 123 16.58 18.70 15.67
N ASN A 124 17.27 19.52 16.43
CA ASN A 124 17.57 20.91 16.04
C ASN A 124 18.36 21.09 14.73
N LEU A 125 18.88 20.01 14.16
CA LEU A 125 19.52 20.07 12.85
C LEU A 125 18.50 20.27 11.72
N LEU A 126 17.30 19.69 11.85
CA LEU A 126 16.25 19.75 10.83
C LEU A 126 15.04 20.62 11.23
N THR A 127 15.06 21.24 12.41
CA THR A 127 13.99 22.13 12.87
C THR A 127 14.49 23.10 13.93
N ASP A 128 13.66 24.08 14.29
CA ASP A 128 13.82 24.91 15.48
C ASP A 128 12.46 25.39 16.00
N SER A 129 12.46 26.09 17.14
CA SER A 129 11.23 26.55 17.78
C SER A 129 10.40 27.53 16.93
N ALA A 130 11.03 28.30 16.04
CA ALA A 130 10.32 29.24 15.17
C ALA A 130 9.62 28.49 14.05
N PHE A 131 10.24 27.47 13.47
CA PHE A 131 9.63 26.63 12.46
C PHE A 131 8.51 25.76 13.08
N ASP A 132 8.76 25.17 14.25
CA ASP A 132 7.78 24.34 14.96
C ASP A 132 6.56 25.14 15.48
N ALA A 133 6.64 26.46 15.53
CA ALA A 133 5.51 27.34 15.81
C ALA A 133 4.58 27.55 14.60
N ARG A 134 4.92 27.07 13.41
CA ARG A 134 4.04 27.12 12.23
C ARG A 134 2.80 26.25 12.47
N VAL A 135 1.64 26.78 12.07
CA VAL A 135 0.35 26.10 12.28
C VAL A 135 -0.07 25.39 11.00
N TYR A 136 0.01 24.08 11.02
CA TYR A 136 -0.48 23.22 9.94
C TYR A 136 -0.94 21.86 10.48
N LYS A 137 -1.57 21.07 9.64
CA LYS A 137 -2.00 19.72 9.96
C LYS A 137 -1.94 18.85 8.70
N SER A 138 -1.23 17.71 8.78
CA SER A 138 -1.15 16.75 7.70
C SER A 138 -2.43 15.92 7.56
N ALA A 139 -2.54 15.16 6.47
CA ALA A 139 -3.62 14.22 6.23
C ALA A 139 -3.73 13.16 7.36
N GLN A 140 -2.60 12.76 7.94
CA GLN A 140 -2.50 11.82 9.07
C GLN A 140 -2.62 12.51 10.45
N ASN A 141 -3.01 13.79 10.48
CA ASN A 141 -3.18 14.62 11.67
C ASN A 141 -1.90 15.02 12.41
N TYR A 142 -0.72 14.87 11.83
CA TYR A 142 0.51 15.43 12.38
C TYR A 142 0.59 16.96 12.19
N THR A 143 1.25 17.62 13.12
CA THR A 143 1.51 19.06 13.10
C THR A 143 3.00 19.37 13.06
N ASP A 144 3.84 18.33 12.92
CA ASP A 144 5.30 18.40 13.04
C ASP A 144 6.04 17.51 12.02
N ASN A 145 5.37 17.18 10.89
CA ASN A 145 5.90 16.21 9.91
C ASN A 145 6.65 16.84 8.71
N VAL A 146 6.89 18.13 8.74
CA VAL A 146 7.69 18.84 7.71
C VAL A 146 8.99 19.32 8.33
N ILE A 147 10.11 19.13 7.62
CA ILE A 147 11.41 19.67 8.06
C ILE A 147 11.53 21.15 7.73
N ASP A 148 12.40 21.86 8.45
CA ASP A 148 12.74 23.25 8.13
C ASP A 148 13.70 23.29 6.93
N VAL A 149 13.12 23.46 5.75
CA VAL A 149 13.84 23.51 4.47
C VAL A 149 14.74 24.73 4.33
N THR A 150 14.64 25.73 5.21
CA THR A 150 15.48 26.93 5.20
C THR A 150 16.80 26.71 5.92
N LYS A 151 16.95 25.63 6.68
CA LYS A 151 18.19 25.27 7.33
C LYS A 151 19.20 24.70 6.32
N PRO A 152 20.44 25.23 6.28
CA PRO A 152 21.48 24.68 5.38
C PRO A 152 21.68 23.17 5.56
N TYR A 153 21.57 22.67 6.78
CA TYR A 153 21.73 21.26 7.08
C TYR A 153 20.64 20.38 6.45
N ALA A 154 19.46 20.91 6.13
CA ALA A 154 18.44 20.12 5.44
C ALA A 154 18.92 19.59 4.09
N ILE A 155 19.60 20.43 3.32
CA ILE A 155 20.18 20.05 2.02
C ILE A 155 21.41 19.13 2.21
N GLU A 156 22.30 19.45 3.18
CA GLU A 156 23.44 18.59 3.52
C GLU A 156 22.98 17.18 3.94
N PHE A 157 21.90 17.10 4.71
CA PHE A 157 21.31 15.84 5.13
C PHE A 157 20.80 15.02 3.93
N ILE A 158 20.01 15.61 3.06
CA ILE A 158 19.49 14.93 1.85
C ILE A 158 20.64 14.49 0.95
N ASP A 159 21.64 15.36 0.73
CA ASP A 159 22.82 15.03 -0.06
C ASP A 159 23.57 13.81 0.51
N HIS A 160 23.76 13.77 1.81
CA HIS A 160 24.42 12.65 2.48
C HIS A 160 23.61 11.35 2.32
N VAL A 161 22.29 11.40 2.52
CA VAL A 161 21.42 10.24 2.37
C VAL A 161 21.44 9.70 0.92
N VAL A 162 21.26 10.57 -0.07
CA VAL A 162 21.33 10.20 -1.49
C VAL A 162 22.69 9.59 -1.83
N THR A 163 23.78 10.23 -1.37
CA THR A 163 25.15 9.75 -1.59
C THR A 163 25.36 8.33 -1.07
N GLU A 164 24.94 8.04 0.16
CA GLU A 164 25.11 6.71 0.75
C GLU A 164 24.24 5.65 0.06
N ILE A 165 23.01 6.00 -0.33
CA ILE A 165 22.17 5.09 -1.10
C ILE A 165 22.77 4.78 -2.48
N VAL A 166 23.31 5.78 -3.19
CA VAL A 166 24.01 5.58 -4.47
C VAL A 166 25.18 4.61 -4.28
N LYS A 167 26.04 4.82 -3.25
CA LYS A 167 27.15 3.92 -2.94
C LYS A 167 26.70 2.47 -2.68
N MET A 168 25.60 2.27 -1.95
CA MET A 168 25.05 0.95 -1.71
C MET A 168 24.61 0.25 -3.01
N HIS A 169 24.01 0.98 -3.93
CA HIS A 169 23.62 0.46 -5.24
C HIS A 169 24.84 0.14 -6.13
N GLU A 170 25.86 0.98 -6.13
CA GLU A 170 27.11 0.73 -6.84
C GLU A 170 27.82 -0.54 -6.30
N GLU A 171 27.94 -0.67 -4.97
CA GLU A 171 28.54 -1.84 -4.32
C GLU A 171 27.73 -3.12 -4.57
N ALA A 172 26.44 -3.00 -4.73
CA ALA A 172 25.58 -4.13 -5.11
C ALA A 172 25.80 -4.58 -6.56
N GLY A 173 26.43 -3.76 -7.41
CA GLY A 173 26.53 -3.97 -8.85
C GLY A 173 25.24 -3.66 -9.62
N HIS A 174 24.33 -2.90 -9.01
CA HIS A 174 23.05 -2.46 -9.56
C HIS A 174 22.92 -0.94 -9.43
N PRO A 175 23.64 -0.15 -10.28
CA PRO A 175 23.68 1.30 -10.18
C PRO A 175 22.27 1.91 -10.15
N LEU A 176 22.07 2.85 -9.23
CA LEU A 176 20.82 3.59 -9.12
C LEU A 176 20.63 4.48 -10.35
N THR A 177 19.42 4.57 -10.86
CA THR A 177 19.07 5.40 -12.03
C THR A 177 17.88 6.31 -11.78
N ILE A 178 17.06 5.97 -10.78
CA ILE A 178 15.84 6.69 -10.41
C ILE A 178 15.81 6.79 -8.89
N PHE A 179 15.51 7.98 -8.38
CA PHE A 179 15.31 8.21 -6.94
C PHE A 179 13.94 8.83 -6.72
N ASN A 180 13.15 8.25 -5.81
CA ASN A 180 11.84 8.77 -5.47
C ASN A 180 11.95 9.73 -4.26
N ILE A 181 11.51 10.97 -4.47
CA ILE A 181 11.50 12.03 -3.46
C ILE A 181 10.16 12.18 -2.74
N GLY A 182 9.15 11.34 -3.04
CA GLY A 182 7.81 11.45 -2.50
C GLY A 182 7.10 12.72 -2.99
N GLY A 183 7.02 13.72 -2.13
CA GLY A 183 6.52 15.05 -2.44
C GLY A 183 5.02 15.23 -2.30
N ASP A 184 4.31 14.21 -1.82
CA ASP A 184 2.88 14.23 -1.59
C ASP A 184 2.50 14.89 -0.24
N GLU A 185 1.27 15.30 -0.18
CA GLU A 185 0.55 15.70 1.03
C GLU A 185 1.27 16.76 1.91
N VAL A 186 2.17 17.58 1.34
CA VAL A 186 2.81 18.67 2.10
C VAL A 186 1.73 19.63 2.63
N PRO A 187 1.57 19.76 3.96
CA PRO A 187 0.44 20.48 4.52
C PRO A 187 0.46 21.97 4.19
N LYS A 188 -0.70 22.50 3.82
CA LYS A 188 -0.85 23.94 3.62
C LYS A 188 -0.49 24.69 4.91
N GLY A 189 0.39 25.69 4.80
CA GLY A 189 0.86 26.49 5.93
C GLY A 189 2.18 26.01 6.54
N ALA A 190 2.65 24.81 6.18
CA ALA A 190 3.97 24.33 6.62
C ALA A 190 5.10 25.08 5.92
N LEU A 191 4.99 25.31 4.62
CA LEU A 191 5.97 26.01 3.80
C LEU A 191 5.29 27.10 2.95
N THR A 192 6.02 28.14 2.59
CA THR A 192 5.66 29.00 1.49
C THR A 192 5.97 28.31 0.16
N LYS A 193 5.37 28.79 -0.92
CA LYS A 193 5.66 28.22 -2.25
C LYS A 193 7.13 28.40 -2.64
N GLU A 194 7.70 29.53 -2.27
CA GLU A 194 9.09 29.89 -2.55
C GLU A 194 10.07 29.01 -1.76
N GLU A 195 9.80 28.75 -0.47
CA GLU A 195 10.59 27.82 0.34
C GLU A 195 10.55 26.40 -0.25
N HIS A 196 9.36 25.94 -0.62
CA HIS A 196 9.18 24.59 -1.20
C HIS A 196 9.91 24.49 -2.55
N GLN A 197 9.72 25.46 -3.46
CA GLN A 197 10.39 25.45 -4.76
C GLN A 197 11.92 25.46 -4.61
N ALA A 198 12.47 26.35 -3.76
CA ALA A 198 13.90 26.43 -3.54
C ALA A 198 14.49 25.12 -3.01
N PHE A 199 13.77 24.45 -2.09
CA PHE A 199 14.18 23.14 -1.59
C PHE A 199 14.19 22.07 -2.69
N ILE A 200 13.13 21.96 -3.47
CA ILE A 200 13.06 20.99 -4.57
C ILE A 200 14.14 21.27 -5.63
N ASP A 201 14.42 22.52 -5.96
CA ASP A 201 15.49 22.89 -6.90
C ASP A 201 16.86 22.37 -6.42
N GLU A 202 17.17 22.51 -5.13
CA GLU A 202 18.41 21.95 -4.54
C GLU A 202 18.43 20.43 -4.53
N VAL A 203 17.29 19.78 -4.20
CA VAL A 203 17.17 18.31 -4.27
C VAL A 203 17.40 17.82 -5.70
N LEU A 204 16.80 18.47 -6.70
CA LEU A 204 17.02 18.12 -8.11
C LEU A 204 18.49 18.31 -8.52
N ALA A 205 19.17 19.35 -8.01
CA ALA A 205 20.61 19.54 -8.25
C ALA A 205 21.45 18.40 -7.64
N ILE A 206 21.09 17.91 -6.45
CA ILE A 206 21.72 16.72 -5.86
C ILE A 206 21.52 15.51 -6.77
N LEU A 207 20.30 15.19 -7.17
CA LEU A 207 20.01 14.04 -8.02
C LEU A 207 20.77 14.11 -9.35
N ASN A 208 20.83 15.29 -9.93
CA ASN A 208 21.50 15.54 -11.21
C ASN A 208 23.02 15.27 -11.15
N ARG A 209 23.70 15.52 -10.02
CA ARG A 209 25.11 15.18 -9.81
C ARG A 209 25.39 13.67 -9.96
N TYR A 210 24.42 12.84 -9.63
CA TYR A 210 24.49 11.38 -9.75
C TYR A 210 23.81 10.84 -11.01
N ASN A 211 23.36 11.70 -11.92
CA ASN A 211 22.56 11.33 -13.11
C ASN A 211 21.31 10.52 -12.73
N LEU A 212 20.68 10.83 -11.62
CA LEU A 212 19.45 10.19 -11.16
C LEU A 212 18.23 10.92 -11.72
N GLN A 213 17.30 10.15 -12.29
CA GLN A 213 16.01 10.66 -12.70
C GLN A 213 15.13 10.85 -11.46
N PRO A 214 14.58 12.04 -11.24
CA PRO A 214 13.64 12.27 -10.13
C PRO A 214 12.33 11.55 -10.36
N MET A 215 11.75 11.03 -9.29
CA MET A 215 10.42 10.43 -9.26
C MET A 215 9.68 10.93 -8.02
N GLY A 216 8.35 11.00 -8.08
CA GLY A 216 7.51 11.34 -6.91
C GLY A 216 6.05 11.15 -7.20
N TRP A 217 5.22 11.43 -6.19
CA TRP A 217 3.77 11.42 -6.32
C TRP A 217 3.30 12.58 -7.20
N GLU A 218 2.06 12.58 -7.64
CA GLU A 218 1.59 13.53 -8.68
C GLU A 218 1.76 15.00 -8.32
N GLU A 219 1.84 15.33 -7.04
CA GLU A 219 2.00 16.70 -6.53
C GLU A 219 3.34 17.34 -6.91
N ILE A 220 4.36 16.53 -7.25
CA ILE A 220 5.64 17.09 -7.74
C ILE A 220 5.48 17.86 -9.05
N ASP A 221 4.37 17.69 -9.79
CA ASP A 221 4.08 18.47 -11.00
C ASP A 221 3.98 19.98 -10.73
N HIS A 222 3.73 20.36 -9.48
CA HIS A 222 3.69 21.77 -9.05
C HIS A 222 5.10 22.41 -8.97
N PHE A 223 6.16 21.62 -8.81
CA PHE A 223 7.51 22.07 -8.53
C PHE A 223 8.54 21.57 -9.53
N CYS A 224 8.38 20.36 -10.07
CA CYS A 224 9.21 19.78 -11.08
C CYS A 224 8.60 20.01 -12.46
N LYS A 225 9.35 20.61 -13.38
CA LYS A 225 8.90 20.75 -14.78
C LYS A 225 9.15 19.46 -15.56
N PRO A 226 8.39 19.18 -16.64
CA PRO A 226 8.61 18.00 -17.48
C PRO A 226 10.06 17.86 -18.01
N GLU A 227 10.73 18.99 -18.28
CA GLU A 227 12.10 19.03 -18.77
C GLU A 227 13.13 18.53 -17.74
N SER A 228 12.76 18.44 -16.47
CA SER A 228 13.61 17.78 -15.45
C SER A 228 13.68 16.27 -15.63
N GLY A 229 12.84 15.71 -16.51
CA GLY A 229 12.71 14.28 -16.69
C GLY A 229 11.94 13.58 -15.57
N ALA A 230 11.24 14.33 -14.72
CA ALA A 230 10.52 13.77 -13.56
C ALA A 230 9.49 12.71 -13.99
N ILE A 231 9.41 11.65 -13.18
CA ILE A 231 8.39 10.60 -13.28
C ILE A 231 7.35 10.86 -12.21
N CYS A 232 6.07 10.98 -12.60
CA CYS A 232 4.96 11.21 -11.69
C CYS A 232 4.15 9.93 -11.45
N TYR A 233 3.91 9.57 -10.20
CA TYR A 233 2.90 8.59 -9.81
C TYR A 233 1.53 9.25 -9.74
N ALA A 234 0.62 8.91 -10.65
CA ALA A 234 -0.77 9.36 -10.61
C ALA A 234 -1.59 8.45 -9.68
N TRP A 235 -1.78 8.87 -8.43
CA TRP A 235 -2.31 8.04 -7.36
C TRP A 235 -3.72 8.39 -6.90
N LEU A 236 -4.11 9.65 -6.98
CA LEU A 236 -5.45 10.07 -6.60
C LEU A 236 -6.52 9.39 -7.46
N ASN A 237 -7.73 9.28 -6.92
CA ASN A 237 -8.87 8.65 -7.60
C ASN A 237 -9.40 9.50 -8.77
N SER A 238 -8.52 9.80 -9.72
CA SER A 238 -8.83 10.53 -10.94
C SER A 238 -8.38 9.72 -12.14
N GLU A 239 -9.32 9.17 -12.90
CA GLU A 239 -9.02 8.44 -14.12
C GLU A 239 -8.39 9.31 -15.21
N SER A 240 -8.59 10.64 -15.15
CA SER A 240 -8.04 11.60 -16.12
C SER A 240 -6.63 12.09 -15.79
N LYS A 241 -6.20 12.04 -14.52
CA LYS A 241 -4.90 12.60 -14.10
C LYS A 241 -3.69 11.94 -14.79
N PRO A 242 -3.64 10.60 -14.98
CA PRO A 242 -2.53 10.00 -15.72
C PRO A 242 -2.39 10.56 -17.14
N MET A 243 -3.51 10.76 -17.84
CA MET A 243 -3.49 11.31 -19.19
C MET A 243 -3.08 12.78 -19.20
N GLN A 244 -3.59 13.60 -18.26
CA GLN A 244 -3.22 15.01 -18.13
C GLN A 244 -1.72 15.20 -17.91
N LEU A 245 -1.12 14.43 -17.00
CA LEU A 245 0.32 14.47 -16.76
C LEU A 245 1.13 14.02 -17.99
N ALA A 246 0.69 12.95 -18.66
CA ALA A 246 1.37 12.45 -19.86
C ALA A 246 1.30 13.44 -21.02
N GLU A 247 0.17 14.09 -21.24
CA GLU A 247 -0.03 15.15 -22.25
C GLU A 247 0.78 16.41 -21.90
N ALA A 248 0.98 16.71 -20.61
CA ALA A 248 1.84 17.78 -20.16
C ALA A 248 3.35 17.50 -20.35
N GLY A 249 3.71 16.24 -20.70
CA GLY A 249 5.09 15.84 -21.04
C GLY A 249 5.83 15.08 -19.94
N TYR A 250 5.18 14.79 -18.81
CA TYR A 250 5.78 13.93 -17.78
C TYR A 250 5.77 12.47 -18.19
N GLN A 251 6.79 11.72 -17.75
CA GLN A 251 6.66 10.27 -17.68
C GLN A 251 5.74 9.91 -16.51
N VAL A 252 4.83 8.96 -16.72
CA VAL A 252 3.77 8.66 -15.77
C VAL A 252 3.74 7.18 -15.43
N VAL A 253 3.61 6.88 -14.13
CA VAL A 253 3.24 5.57 -13.61
C VAL A 253 1.82 5.66 -13.06
N ILE A 254 0.93 4.82 -13.57
CA ILE A 254 -0.44 4.75 -13.07
C ILE A 254 -0.44 4.04 -11.72
N ALA A 255 -0.98 4.71 -10.71
CA ALA A 255 -1.04 4.25 -9.33
C ALA A 255 -2.42 4.49 -8.69
N THR A 256 -3.46 4.70 -9.53
CA THR A 256 -4.82 5.10 -9.12
C THR A 256 -5.35 4.26 -7.97
N ALA A 257 -5.65 4.91 -6.84
CA ALA A 257 -5.93 4.24 -5.57
C ALA A 257 -7.12 3.27 -5.65
N SER A 258 -8.21 3.62 -6.35
CA SER A 258 -9.40 2.77 -6.47
C SER A 258 -9.17 1.42 -7.16
N HIS A 259 -8.04 1.26 -7.87
CA HIS A 259 -7.71 0.04 -8.60
C HIS A 259 -6.44 -0.65 -8.10
N LEU A 260 -5.50 0.13 -7.55
CA LEU A 260 -4.12 -0.31 -7.34
C LEU A 260 -3.64 -0.17 -5.89
N TYR A 261 -4.45 0.34 -4.96
CA TYR A 261 -4.12 0.31 -3.53
C TYR A 261 -4.54 -1.04 -2.94
N PHE A 262 -3.55 -1.92 -2.80
CA PHE A 262 -3.77 -3.28 -2.33
C PHE A 262 -3.97 -3.37 -0.82
N ASP A 263 -3.60 -2.33 -0.08
CA ASP A 263 -3.92 -2.15 1.34
C ASP A 263 -5.40 -1.84 1.59
N PHE A 264 -6.17 -1.47 0.56
CA PHE A 264 -7.61 -1.28 0.74
C PHE A 264 -8.31 -2.60 1.01
N ALA A 265 -9.34 -2.55 1.86
CA ALA A 265 -10.22 -3.66 2.13
C ALA A 265 -10.90 -4.16 0.85
N TYR A 266 -11.17 -5.45 0.79
CA TYR A 266 -11.83 -6.06 -0.39
C TYR A 266 -13.28 -5.60 -0.53
N CYS A 267 -13.98 -5.38 0.58
CA CYS A 267 -15.36 -4.92 0.59
C CYS A 267 -15.69 -4.19 1.90
N ASN A 268 -16.88 -3.58 1.97
CA ASN A 268 -17.38 -2.96 3.18
C ASN A 268 -17.92 -4.02 4.15
N HIS A 269 -17.03 -4.62 4.91
CA HIS A 269 -17.39 -5.63 5.91
C HIS A 269 -16.57 -5.44 7.18
N HIS A 270 -17.16 -5.65 8.36
CA HIS A 270 -16.52 -5.36 9.65
C HIS A 270 -15.34 -6.30 10.00
N GLU A 271 -15.25 -7.47 9.38
CA GLU A 271 -14.13 -8.40 9.53
C GLU A 271 -13.05 -8.18 8.46
N GLU A 272 -13.33 -7.38 7.42
CA GLU A 272 -12.34 -7.07 6.39
C GLU A 272 -11.19 -6.24 6.95
N LYS A 273 -9.98 -6.57 6.50
CA LYS A 273 -8.76 -5.87 6.87
C LYS A 273 -8.36 -4.95 5.73
N GLY A 274 -7.89 -3.77 6.07
CA GLY A 274 -7.43 -2.79 5.10
C GLY A 274 -8.03 -1.42 5.35
N LEU A 275 -7.52 -0.44 4.63
CA LEU A 275 -8.05 0.91 4.61
C LEU A 275 -9.23 1.01 3.64
N SER A 276 -10.00 2.10 3.73
CA SER A 276 -11.17 2.30 2.86
C SER A 276 -11.42 3.78 2.53
N TRP A 277 -10.48 4.67 2.82
CA TRP A 277 -10.65 6.10 2.59
C TRP A 277 -10.89 6.46 1.10
N GLY A 278 -10.29 5.69 0.18
CA GLY A 278 -10.44 5.86 -1.27
C GLY A 278 -11.38 4.84 -1.93
N GLY A 279 -12.03 3.97 -1.14
CA GLY A 279 -12.92 2.91 -1.62
C GLY A 279 -12.47 1.51 -1.22
N TYR A 280 -12.88 0.54 -2.01
CA TYR A 280 -12.55 -0.89 -1.82
C TYR A 280 -11.87 -1.40 -3.08
N THR A 281 -10.87 -2.27 -2.90
CA THR A 281 -10.13 -2.86 -4.02
C THR A 281 -10.15 -4.37 -3.88
N ASP A 282 -10.87 -5.03 -4.75
CA ASP A 282 -10.86 -6.48 -4.91
C ASP A 282 -10.09 -6.89 -6.19
N GLU A 283 -10.04 -8.17 -6.48
CA GLU A 283 -9.39 -8.70 -7.68
C GLU A 283 -10.05 -8.23 -8.98
N TYR A 284 -11.34 -7.90 -8.94
CA TYR A 284 -12.04 -7.38 -10.11
C TYR A 284 -11.73 -5.91 -10.34
N ARG A 285 -11.58 -5.12 -9.30
CA ARG A 285 -11.17 -3.72 -9.41
C ARG A 285 -9.80 -3.56 -10.03
N SER A 286 -8.86 -4.44 -9.70
CA SER A 286 -7.52 -4.43 -10.32
C SER A 286 -7.52 -4.98 -11.76
N PHE A 287 -8.53 -5.76 -12.14
CA PHE A 287 -8.66 -6.38 -13.46
C PHE A 287 -9.64 -5.68 -14.41
N ASP A 288 -10.87 -5.34 -13.98
CA ASP A 288 -11.98 -4.94 -14.83
C ASP A 288 -12.01 -3.42 -15.08
N TRP A 289 -10.93 -2.92 -15.68
CA TRP A 289 -10.79 -1.53 -16.10
C TRP A 289 -9.78 -1.40 -17.24
N GLU A 290 -9.81 -0.29 -17.98
CA GLU A 290 -8.86 0.00 -19.04
C GLU A 290 -7.93 1.13 -18.61
N PRO A 291 -6.65 0.84 -18.30
CA PRO A 291 -5.67 1.86 -17.97
C PRO A 291 -5.49 2.86 -19.11
N ALA A 292 -5.29 4.13 -18.77
CA ALA A 292 -4.96 5.17 -19.75
C ALA A 292 -3.73 4.77 -20.59
N GLN A 293 -3.71 5.14 -21.87
CA GLN A 293 -2.65 4.80 -22.81
C GLN A 293 -2.09 6.04 -23.47
N HIS A 294 -0.81 6.28 -23.26
CA HIS A 294 -0.06 7.37 -23.88
C HIS A 294 1.42 6.95 -23.97
N PRO A 295 2.22 7.41 -24.94
CA PRO A 295 3.65 7.08 -25.03
C PRO A 295 4.45 7.41 -23.77
N ASN A 296 4.02 8.42 -23.01
CA ASN A 296 4.64 8.84 -21.75
C ASN A 296 4.13 8.06 -20.54
N ILE A 297 3.12 7.22 -20.66
CA ILE A 297 2.71 6.30 -19.59
C ILE A 297 3.62 5.07 -19.68
N ILE A 298 4.56 4.97 -18.74
CA ILE A 298 5.65 3.99 -18.77
C ILE A 298 5.36 2.72 -17.96
N GLY A 299 4.27 2.69 -17.22
CA GLY A 299 3.88 1.53 -16.43
C GLY A 299 2.77 1.82 -15.43
N MET A 300 2.56 0.83 -14.56
CA MET A 300 1.61 0.93 -13.46
C MET A 300 2.20 0.26 -12.22
N ASN A 301 1.77 0.71 -11.05
CA ASN A 301 2.28 0.26 -9.77
C ASN A 301 1.11 0.05 -8.79
N ALA A 302 1.09 -1.08 -8.10
CA ALA A 302 0.20 -1.27 -6.96
C ALA A 302 0.91 -0.85 -5.69
N GLN A 303 0.20 -0.16 -4.81
CA GLN A 303 0.66 0.29 -3.52
C GLN A 303 0.22 -0.68 -2.43
N LEU A 304 1.14 -1.06 -1.56
CA LEU A 304 0.86 -1.80 -0.34
C LEU A 304 1.33 -0.97 0.84
N TRP A 305 0.49 -0.01 1.23
CA TRP A 305 0.68 0.75 2.45
C TRP A 305 0.47 -0.16 3.67
N SER A 306 1.17 0.08 4.75
CA SER A 306 1.28 -0.90 5.82
C SER A 306 0.68 -0.48 7.16
N GLU A 307 -0.11 0.58 7.24
CA GLU A 307 -0.69 1.11 8.48
C GLU A 307 -1.45 0.04 9.28
N VAL A 308 -2.16 -0.83 8.60
CA VAL A 308 -2.98 -1.89 9.23
C VAL A 308 -2.50 -3.31 8.93
N ILE A 309 -1.36 -3.47 8.23
CA ILE A 309 -0.79 -4.76 7.82
C ILE A 309 0.37 -5.12 8.75
N ARG A 310 0.16 -6.04 9.68
CA ARG A 310 1.08 -6.35 10.80
C ARG A 310 1.77 -7.70 10.71
N SER A 311 1.57 -8.44 9.65
CA SER A 311 2.22 -9.75 9.46
C SER A 311 2.37 -10.06 7.99
N PHE A 312 3.34 -10.93 7.66
CA PHE A 312 3.52 -11.37 6.28
C PHE A 312 2.32 -12.17 5.76
N ALA A 313 1.61 -12.88 6.62
CA ALA A 313 0.36 -13.54 6.26
C ALA A 313 -0.74 -12.54 5.84
N GLN A 314 -0.77 -11.35 6.45
CA GLN A 314 -1.66 -10.27 5.99
C GLN A 314 -1.19 -9.64 4.68
N VAL A 315 0.14 -9.51 4.46
CA VAL A 315 0.69 -9.08 3.18
C VAL A 315 0.21 -10.00 2.05
N GLU A 316 0.38 -11.31 2.21
CA GLU A 316 -0.09 -12.29 1.22
C GLU A 316 -1.61 -12.20 1.01
N TRP A 317 -2.36 -12.05 2.10
CA TRP A 317 -3.82 -11.91 2.07
C TRP A 317 -4.27 -10.66 1.32
N GLN A 318 -3.56 -9.52 1.45
CA GLN A 318 -3.85 -8.30 0.72
C GLN A 318 -3.41 -8.36 -0.75
N ILE A 319 -2.30 -9.02 -1.03
CA ILE A 319 -1.78 -9.14 -2.40
C ILE A 319 -2.63 -10.11 -3.24
N TYR A 320 -3.00 -11.27 -2.67
CA TYR A 320 -3.70 -12.31 -3.39
C TYR A 320 -5.20 -12.31 -3.10
N PRO A 321 -6.05 -12.26 -4.15
CA PRO A 321 -5.74 -12.43 -5.57
C PRO A 321 -5.55 -11.13 -6.38
N LYS A 322 -5.58 -9.93 -5.80
CA LYS A 322 -5.49 -8.63 -6.52
C LYS A 322 -4.32 -8.55 -7.52
N ILE A 323 -3.18 -9.17 -7.18
CA ILE A 323 -1.97 -9.11 -8.00
C ILE A 323 -2.15 -9.73 -9.40
N TYR A 324 -3.08 -10.67 -9.56
CA TYR A 324 -3.39 -11.25 -10.87
C TYR A 324 -3.99 -10.21 -11.82
N GLY A 325 -4.88 -9.34 -11.30
CA GLY A 325 -5.43 -8.23 -12.05
C GLY A 325 -4.36 -7.21 -12.45
N LEU A 326 -3.51 -6.82 -11.51
CA LEU A 326 -2.37 -5.94 -11.80
C LEU A 326 -1.46 -6.54 -12.90
N ALA A 327 -1.06 -7.80 -12.75
CA ALA A 327 -0.16 -8.45 -13.70
C ALA A 327 -0.80 -8.52 -15.11
N GLU A 328 -2.08 -8.90 -15.18
CA GLU A 328 -2.80 -8.93 -16.46
C GLU A 328 -2.84 -7.54 -17.12
N ARG A 329 -3.16 -6.47 -16.37
CA ARG A 329 -3.22 -5.11 -16.91
C ARG A 329 -1.87 -4.51 -17.23
N ALA A 330 -0.84 -4.80 -16.44
CA ALA A 330 0.51 -4.31 -16.69
C ALA A 330 1.13 -4.90 -17.95
N TRP A 331 0.79 -6.14 -18.31
CA TRP A 331 1.30 -6.81 -19.50
C TRP A 331 0.34 -6.75 -20.70
N ASN A 332 -0.98 -6.69 -20.42
CA ASN A 332 -2.04 -6.65 -21.42
C ASN A 332 -2.97 -5.48 -21.10
N ASN A 333 -2.59 -4.27 -21.43
CA ASN A 333 -3.42 -3.08 -21.21
C ASN A 333 -4.83 -3.20 -21.80
N ARG A 334 -5.02 -4.06 -22.80
CA ARG A 334 -6.32 -4.52 -23.33
C ARG A 334 -6.43 -6.03 -23.17
N SER A 335 -6.80 -6.48 -21.96
CA SER A 335 -7.03 -7.90 -21.75
C SER A 335 -8.10 -8.45 -22.68
N ARG A 336 -7.85 -9.65 -23.21
CA ARG A 336 -8.83 -10.40 -24.01
C ARG A 336 -9.64 -11.35 -23.16
N LEU A 337 -9.28 -11.49 -21.87
CA LEU A 337 -10.02 -12.35 -20.95
C LEU A 337 -11.37 -11.72 -20.60
N THR A 338 -12.42 -12.50 -20.71
CA THR A 338 -13.70 -12.16 -20.10
C THR A 338 -13.60 -12.26 -18.59
N LYS A 339 -14.51 -11.62 -17.86
CA LYS A 339 -14.58 -11.73 -16.40
C LYS A 339 -14.73 -13.19 -15.96
N SER A 340 -15.47 -14.01 -16.69
CA SER A 340 -15.64 -15.44 -16.39
C SER A 340 -14.35 -16.24 -16.56
N GLU A 341 -13.59 -15.98 -17.63
CA GLU A 341 -12.29 -16.64 -17.85
C GLU A 341 -11.27 -16.21 -16.81
N TYR A 342 -11.21 -14.91 -16.49
CA TYR A 342 -10.36 -14.39 -15.42
C TYR A 342 -10.69 -15.05 -14.07
N ASN A 343 -11.99 -15.13 -13.74
CA ASN A 343 -12.46 -15.77 -12.52
C ASN A 343 -12.05 -17.26 -12.45
N TYR A 344 -12.21 -17.99 -13.56
CA TYR A 344 -11.77 -19.38 -13.64
C TYR A 344 -10.26 -19.51 -13.37
N LEU A 345 -9.44 -18.70 -14.04
CA LEU A 345 -7.98 -18.72 -13.86
C LEU A 345 -7.59 -18.43 -12.40
N VAL A 346 -8.20 -17.43 -11.79
CA VAL A 346 -7.89 -17.05 -10.40
C VAL A 346 -8.27 -18.18 -9.44
N TYR A 347 -9.52 -18.62 -9.49
CA TYR A 347 -10.04 -19.51 -8.45
C TYR A 347 -9.82 -21.00 -8.74
N GLU A 348 -9.76 -21.42 -9.99
CA GLU A 348 -9.63 -22.84 -10.31
C GLU A 348 -8.20 -23.25 -10.69
N GLU A 349 -7.33 -22.27 -11.03
CA GLU A 349 -5.94 -22.59 -11.41
C GLU A 349 -4.93 -21.97 -10.42
N PHE A 350 -4.97 -20.67 -10.17
CA PHE A 350 -3.89 -19.98 -9.44
C PHE A 350 -4.00 -20.16 -7.91
N LEU A 351 -5.17 -19.95 -7.32
CA LEU A 351 -5.33 -20.13 -5.88
C LEU A 351 -5.11 -21.56 -5.41
N PRO A 352 -5.49 -22.63 -6.13
CA PRO A 352 -5.10 -24.00 -5.78
C PRO A 352 -3.58 -24.22 -5.72
N GLN A 353 -2.84 -23.68 -6.70
CA GLN A 353 -1.37 -23.76 -6.71
C GLN A 353 -0.78 -22.97 -5.54
N LEU A 354 -1.33 -21.81 -5.24
CA LEU A 354 -0.91 -20.97 -4.12
C LEU A 354 -1.15 -21.67 -2.78
N ALA A 355 -2.33 -22.29 -2.60
CA ALA A 355 -2.67 -23.07 -1.42
C ALA A 355 -1.73 -24.27 -1.25
N ALA A 356 -1.45 -25.01 -2.32
CA ALA A 356 -0.51 -26.13 -2.31
C ALA A 356 0.91 -25.71 -1.91
N SER A 357 1.31 -24.47 -2.17
CA SER A 357 2.58 -23.90 -1.73
C SER A 357 2.56 -23.35 -0.28
N GLY A 358 1.46 -23.50 0.44
CA GLY A 358 1.30 -23.05 1.83
C GLY A 358 1.15 -21.54 2.00
N ARG A 359 0.88 -20.81 0.93
CA ARG A 359 0.72 -19.34 0.97
C ARG A 359 -0.68 -18.92 1.43
N ASN A 360 -0.78 -17.70 1.93
CA ASN A 360 -2.06 -17.12 2.31
C ASN A 360 -2.69 -16.34 1.15
N PHE A 361 -4.01 -16.18 1.18
CA PHE A 361 -4.78 -15.42 0.20
C PHE A 361 -6.16 -15.08 0.76
N HIS A 362 -6.80 -14.07 0.21
CA HIS A 362 -8.17 -13.71 0.50
C HIS A 362 -9.15 -14.64 -0.24
N ILE A 363 -10.27 -14.93 0.40
CA ILE A 363 -11.42 -15.63 -0.19
C ILE A 363 -12.62 -14.72 -0.06
N GLN A 364 -13.26 -14.41 -1.18
CA GLN A 364 -14.50 -13.65 -1.14
C GLN A 364 -15.59 -14.40 -0.37
N GLN A 365 -16.33 -13.68 0.43
CA GLN A 365 -17.46 -14.21 1.19
C GLN A 365 -18.67 -14.46 0.30
N PRO A 366 -19.61 -15.36 0.72
CA PRO A 366 -20.80 -15.63 -0.06
C PRO A 366 -21.78 -14.45 -0.02
N GLY A 367 -22.55 -14.27 -1.08
CA GLY A 367 -23.73 -13.43 -1.07
C GLY A 367 -24.90 -14.17 -0.44
N ILE A 368 -25.76 -13.45 0.29
CA ILE A 368 -26.99 -13.97 0.91
C ILE A 368 -28.14 -13.01 0.58
N LYS A 369 -29.28 -13.57 0.15
CA LYS A 369 -30.54 -12.83 0.04
C LYS A 369 -31.73 -13.68 0.53
N VAL A 370 -32.84 -13.04 0.81
CA VAL A 370 -34.15 -13.72 0.99
C VAL A 370 -35.00 -13.41 -0.22
N GLU A 371 -35.52 -14.43 -0.85
CA GLU A 371 -36.39 -14.36 -2.01
C GLU A 371 -37.52 -15.38 -1.84
N ASP A 372 -38.76 -14.95 -1.97
CA ASP A 372 -39.95 -15.79 -1.82
C ASP A 372 -39.97 -16.66 -0.52
N GLY A 373 -39.54 -16.07 0.60
CA GLY A 373 -39.46 -16.74 1.90
C GLY A 373 -38.31 -17.73 2.05
N LYS A 374 -37.44 -17.85 1.04
CA LYS A 374 -36.27 -18.71 1.08
C LYS A 374 -34.98 -17.93 1.15
N VAL A 375 -33.99 -18.47 1.84
CA VAL A 375 -32.60 -17.97 1.82
C VAL A 375 -31.91 -18.53 0.60
N VAL A 376 -31.39 -17.63 -0.24
CA VAL A 376 -30.65 -17.94 -1.45
C VAL A 376 -29.22 -17.42 -1.28
N MET A 377 -28.24 -18.24 -1.58
CA MET A 377 -26.81 -17.92 -1.46
C MET A 377 -26.07 -18.19 -2.76
N ASN A 378 -25.02 -17.41 -3.01
CA ASN A 378 -24.13 -17.62 -4.13
C ASN A 378 -22.67 -17.42 -3.74
N LYS A 379 -21.76 -17.82 -4.63
CA LYS A 379 -20.31 -17.62 -4.52
C LYS A 379 -19.70 -17.38 -5.90
N VAL A 380 -18.56 -16.73 -5.95
CA VAL A 380 -17.88 -16.39 -7.22
C VAL A 380 -17.04 -17.54 -7.78
N MET A 381 -16.51 -18.42 -6.93
CA MET A 381 -15.71 -19.59 -7.31
C MET A 381 -16.61 -20.82 -7.58
N GLN A 382 -16.19 -21.69 -8.49
CA GLN A 382 -16.88 -22.97 -8.73
C GLN A 382 -16.61 -23.97 -7.59
N GLY A 383 -15.34 -24.06 -7.17
CA GLY A 383 -14.92 -24.88 -6.03
C GLY A 383 -15.40 -24.33 -4.68
N GLY A 384 -15.10 -25.06 -3.61
CA GLY A 384 -15.46 -24.71 -2.24
C GLY A 384 -16.94 -24.91 -1.90
N GLU A 385 -17.25 -24.83 -0.61
CA GLU A 385 -18.56 -25.06 -0.05
C GLU A 385 -19.06 -23.82 0.69
N ILE A 386 -20.33 -23.46 0.51
CA ILE A 386 -20.97 -22.48 1.36
C ILE A 386 -21.47 -23.20 2.62
N LEU A 387 -21.04 -22.72 3.77
CA LEU A 387 -21.57 -23.11 5.07
C LEU A 387 -22.47 -21.99 5.58
N TYR A 388 -23.60 -22.35 6.19
CA TYR A 388 -24.53 -21.40 6.76
C TYR A 388 -25.01 -21.80 8.15
N CYS A 389 -25.49 -20.84 8.93
CA CYS A 389 -26.26 -21.08 10.14
C CYS A 389 -27.32 -19.99 10.37
N PHE A 390 -28.38 -20.35 11.08
CA PHE A 390 -29.43 -19.43 11.54
C PHE A 390 -29.16 -19.01 12.98
N THR A 391 -29.17 -17.71 13.25
CA THR A 391 -28.96 -17.11 14.58
C THR A 391 -27.71 -17.67 15.28
N ASN A 392 -27.84 -18.62 16.19
CA ASN A 392 -26.76 -19.27 16.93
C ASN A 392 -26.74 -20.78 16.74
N GLY A 393 -27.28 -21.28 15.62
CA GLY A 393 -27.32 -22.70 15.30
C GLY A 393 -25.98 -23.26 14.82
N ASP A 394 -25.93 -24.55 14.58
CA ASP A 394 -24.79 -25.21 13.99
C ASP A 394 -24.62 -24.85 12.51
N TRP A 395 -23.38 -24.90 12.04
CA TRP A 395 -23.06 -24.72 10.63
C TRP A 395 -23.48 -25.93 9.80
N ALA A 396 -24.22 -25.67 8.73
CA ALA A 396 -24.68 -26.67 7.76
C ALA A 396 -24.20 -26.30 6.35
N LYS A 397 -24.07 -27.28 5.48
CA LYS A 397 -23.75 -27.09 4.08
C LYS A 397 -24.97 -26.55 3.32
N TYR A 398 -24.74 -25.56 2.47
CA TYR A 398 -25.76 -25.01 1.57
C TYR A 398 -25.66 -25.66 0.18
N ASP A 399 -26.69 -26.37 -0.21
CA ASP A 399 -26.79 -26.99 -1.54
C ASP A 399 -27.94 -26.40 -2.39
N ASN A 400 -29.00 -25.93 -1.76
CA ASN A 400 -30.21 -25.41 -2.42
C ASN A 400 -30.85 -24.30 -1.58
N PRO A 401 -31.77 -23.47 -2.15
CA PRO A 401 -32.53 -22.50 -1.42
C PRO A 401 -33.29 -23.10 -0.22
N ILE A 402 -33.15 -22.48 0.94
CA ILE A 402 -33.62 -22.99 2.24
C ILE A 402 -34.80 -22.16 2.74
N GLU A 403 -35.86 -22.77 3.20
CA GLU A 403 -36.96 -22.05 3.87
C GLU A 403 -36.42 -21.26 5.06
N LEU A 404 -36.78 -19.98 5.14
CA LEU A 404 -36.37 -19.12 6.24
C LEU A 404 -37.23 -19.47 7.49
N PRO A 405 -36.64 -20.00 8.58
CA PRO A 405 -37.38 -20.29 9.81
C PRO A 405 -38.00 -19.01 10.41
N THR A 406 -39.22 -19.11 10.92
CA THR A 406 -40.05 -17.96 11.36
C THR A 406 -39.36 -17.09 12.42
N ASP A 407 -38.55 -17.67 13.30
CA ASP A 407 -37.92 -16.98 14.42
C ASP A 407 -36.45 -16.59 14.13
N THR A 408 -36.01 -16.69 12.87
CA THR A 408 -34.67 -16.36 12.47
C THR A 408 -34.43 -14.84 12.60
N LYS A 409 -33.38 -14.46 13.33
CA LYS A 409 -32.97 -13.06 13.47
C LYS A 409 -31.78 -12.75 12.56
N ILE A 410 -30.89 -13.72 12.32
CA ILE A 410 -29.69 -13.57 11.53
C ILE A 410 -29.49 -14.83 10.72
N VAL A 411 -29.12 -14.66 9.44
CA VAL A 411 -28.55 -15.71 8.61
C VAL A 411 -27.09 -15.39 8.47
N LYS A 412 -26.22 -16.36 8.75
CA LYS A 412 -24.76 -16.24 8.57
C LYS A 412 -24.33 -17.23 7.52
N ALA A 413 -23.39 -16.83 6.69
CA ALA A 413 -22.75 -17.76 5.74
C ALA A 413 -21.26 -17.42 5.55
N LYS A 414 -20.46 -18.46 5.28
CA LYS A 414 -19.06 -18.37 4.91
C LYS A 414 -18.73 -19.40 3.84
N ILE A 415 -17.64 -19.18 3.13
CA ILE A 415 -17.11 -20.15 2.17
C ILE A 415 -15.95 -20.89 2.82
N GLN A 416 -15.95 -22.21 2.67
CA GLN A 416 -14.81 -23.06 2.94
C GLN A 416 -14.18 -23.48 1.60
N TYR A 417 -12.91 -23.10 1.39
CA TYR A 417 -12.22 -23.33 0.13
C TYR A 417 -10.73 -23.57 0.36
N LEU A 418 -10.19 -24.65 -0.21
CA LEU A 418 -8.75 -25.02 -0.12
C LEU A 418 -8.23 -25.03 1.33
N GLY A 419 -9.02 -25.53 2.27
CA GLY A 419 -8.66 -25.61 3.69
C GLY A 419 -8.68 -24.28 4.45
N LYS A 420 -9.21 -23.23 3.85
CA LYS A 420 -9.37 -21.89 4.46
C LYS A 420 -10.84 -21.49 4.48
N GLU A 421 -11.16 -20.49 5.28
CA GLU A 421 -12.51 -19.92 5.39
C GLU A 421 -12.49 -18.45 4.99
N SER A 422 -13.56 -18.01 4.33
CA SER A 422 -13.84 -16.59 4.12
C SER A 422 -14.27 -15.91 5.41
N ASN A 423 -14.31 -14.57 5.41
CA ASN A 423 -15.08 -13.82 6.39
C ASN A 423 -16.56 -14.25 6.34
N THR A 424 -17.31 -14.01 7.42
CA THR A 424 -18.71 -14.41 7.53
C THR A 424 -19.63 -13.30 7.03
N THR A 425 -20.44 -13.57 6.01
CA THR A 425 -21.54 -12.68 5.62
C THR A 425 -22.69 -12.82 6.61
N TRP A 426 -23.27 -11.71 7.02
CA TRP A 426 -24.37 -11.63 7.98
C TRP A 426 -25.56 -10.93 7.32
N LEU A 427 -26.72 -11.61 7.30
CA LEU A 427 -27.99 -11.03 6.90
C LEU A 427 -28.90 -10.94 8.11
N TRP A 428 -29.21 -9.71 8.54
CA TRP A 428 -30.18 -9.45 9.62
C TRP A 428 -31.58 -9.54 9.09
N ILE A 429 -32.41 -10.36 9.75
CA ILE A 429 -33.84 -10.50 9.47
C ILE A 429 -34.59 -9.67 10.51
N ASP A 430 -35.02 -8.49 10.12
CA ASP A 430 -35.86 -7.63 10.97
C ASP A 430 -37.31 -7.78 10.55
N ASN A 431 -38.18 -8.20 11.50
CA ASN A 431 -39.62 -8.32 11.29
C ASN A 431 -40.32 -6.98 10.95
N LYS A 432 -39.67 -5.84 11.18
CA LYS A 432 -40.12 -4.50 10.78
C LYS A 432 -39.80 -4.14 9.35
N TYR A 433 -38.79 -4.78 8.79
CA TYR A 433 -38.39 -4.62 7.41
C TYR A 433 -38.57 -5.97 6.73
N GLN A 434 -39.81 -6.28 6.29
CA GLN A 434 -39.94 -7.23 5.20
C GLN A 434 -39.04 -6.68 4.09
N ILE A 435 -37.91 -7.35 3.85
CA ILE A 435 -37.01 -6.99 2.77
C ILE A 435 -37.82 -7.19 1.49
N ASN A 436 -38.45 -6.12 1.03
CA ASN A 436 -38.97 -6.10 -0.32
C ASN A 436 -37.78 -6.37 -1.22
N SER A 437 -37.92 -7.25 -2.18
CA SER A 437 -36.90 -7.62 -3.19
C SER A 437 -36.24 -6.44 -3.91
N ASN A 438 -36.71 -5.23 -3.69
CA ASN A 438 -36.22 -3.98 -4.25
C ASN A 438 -35.26 -3.20 -3.34
N SER A 439 -34.96 -3.65 -2.12
CA SER A 439 -34.04 -2.94 -1.23
C SER A 439 -32.61 -3.55 -1.28
N GLN A 440 -32.01 -3.58 -2.46
CA GLN A 440 -30.59 -3.99 -2.63
C GLN A 440 -29.61 -3.06 -1.93
N GLU A 441 -30.05 -1.89 -1.44
CA GLU A 441 -29.18 -0.86 -0.88
C GLU A 441 -28.82 -1.03 0.60
N LYS A 442 -29.32 -2.07 1.29
CA LYS A 442 -29.08 -2.23 2.74
C LYS A 442 -28.39 -3.53 3.15
N ASN A 443 -27.94 -4.33 2.22
CA ASN A 443 -27.14 -5.51 2.53
C ASN A 443 -25.66 -5.11 2.66
N ILE A 444 -25.21 -4.91 3.88
CA ILE A 444 -23.81 -4.78 4.22
C ILE A 444 -23.13 -6.12 3.85
N GLY A 445 -22.41 -6.15 2.75
CA GLY A 445 -21.54 -7.26 2.39
C GLY A 445 -22.00 -8.20 1.26
N ALA A 446 -23.06 -7.92 0.53
CA ALA A 446 -23.46 -8.76 -0.60
C ALA A 446 -23.61 -7.94 -1.88
N THR A 447 -22.60 -7.91 -2.69
CA THR A 447 -22.73 -7.58 -4.12
C THR A 447 -23.00 -8.89 -4.88
N PHE A 448 -24.20 -8.99 -5.45
CA PHE A 448 -24.51 -10.04 -6.42
C PHE A 448 -24.06 -9.63 -7.81
#